data_9bd592b236603fdce4ae496f38f92bb9
#
_entry.id   9bd592b236603fdce4ae496f38f92bb9
#
_cell.length_a   1.000
_cell.length_b   1.000
_cell.length_c   1.000
_cell.angle_alpha   90.00
_cell.angle_beta   90.00
_cell.angle_gamma   90.00
#
_symmetry.space_group_name_H-M   'P 1'
#
loop_
_entity.id
_entity.type
_entity.pdbx_description
1 polymer ?
#
loop_
_entity_poly.entity_id
_entity_poly.type
_entity_poly.pdbx_seq_one_letter_code
_entity_poly.pdbx_strand_id
1 'polypeptide(L)'
;MRLVQRGVSLKPESELDAKLILAGVGGQGVLFATSIFSETALALGHDVVGSETHGMSQRGGSVISHLKIGAYESPMVRHGTGDVLLAFDWQEAYRTLAFLRRGGLCVVNGPGEGFWDPGVKGYLTANGIAAHVYAADDVAMSIGSPRSANLALIGYALSVPEMPFAHADIRATIERITPSKFREVNLKAFDAGYRRQR
;
A
#
# COMPACT_ATOMS: atom_id res chain seq x y z
N MET A 1 9.54 15.52 -9.22
CA MET A 1 8.53 16.20 -10.04
C MET A 1 7.34 16.49 -9.13
N ARG A 2 7.05 17.76 -8.90
CA ARG A 2 6.05 18.20 -7.89
C ARG A 2 4.69 18.29 -8.59
N LEU A 3 3.81 17.31 -8.40
CA LEU A 3 2.42 17.41 -8.82
C LEU A 3 1.59 17.97 -7.65
N VAL A 4 1.35 19.29 -7.67
CA VAL A 4 0.33 19.93 -6.86
C VAL A 4 -0.87 20.14 -7.79
N GLN A 5 -1.87 19.27 -7.73
CA GLN A 5 -3.15 19.54 -8.37
C GLN A 5 -4.14 19.96 -7.27
N ARG A 6 -4.59 21.21 -7.34
CA ARG A 6 -5.72 21.72 -6.53
C ARG A 6 -7.00 21.48 -7.31
N GLY A 7 -7.78 20.48 -6.88
CA GLY A 7 -9.14 20.26 -7.36
C GLY A 7 -10.13 21.20 -6.67
N VAL A 8 -11.23 21.54 -7.35
CA VAL A 8 -12.34 22.36 -6.83
C VAL A 8 -13.00 21.59 -5.67
N SER A 9 -12.95 22.16 -4.46
CA SER A 9 -13.41 21.57 -3.22
C SER A 9 -14.93 21.53 -3.14
N LEU A 10 -15.49 20.31 -3.26
CA LEU A 10 -16.65 19.91 -2.46
C LEU A 10 -16.08 19.24 -1.21
N LYS A 11 -16.35 19.73 0.00
CA LYS A 11 -15.88 19.09 1.24
C LYS A 11 -16.35 17.64 1.27
N PRO A 12 -15.43 16.65 1.41
CA PRO A 12 -15.83 15.24 1.56
C PRO A 12 -16.61 15.04 2.87
N GLU A 13 -17.58 14.12 2.87
CA GLU A 13 -18.40 13.81 4.06
C GLU A 13 -17.61 13.18 5.22
N SER A 14 -16.38 12.70 4.97
CA SER A 14 -15.39 12.33 5.98
C SER A 14 -14.00 12.80 5.54
N GLU A 15 -13.28 13.45 6.43
CA GLU A 15 -11.92 13.93 6.15
C GLU A 15 -10.96 12.73 6.24
N LEU A 16 -10.54 12.20 5.07
CA LEU A 16 -9.51 11.16 5.01
C LEU A 16 -8.15 11.82 5.24
N ASP A 17 -7.57 11.57 6.42
CA ASP A 17 -6.21 11.95 6.77
C ASP A 17 -5.38 10.68 6.98
N ALA A 18 -4.42 10.42 6.10
CA ALA A 18 -3.63 9.19 6.15
C ALA A 18 -2.22 9.37 5.59
N LYS A 19 -1.26 8.68 6.22
CA LYS A 19 0.15 8.63 5.81
C LYS A 19 0.52 7.18 5.51
N LEU A 20 0.68 6.88 4.23
CA LEU A 20 1.02 5.56 3.75
C LEU A 20 2.49 5.47 3.37
N ILE A 21 3.11 4.36 3.70
CA ILE A 21 4.41 3.93 3.21
C ILE A 21 4.19 2.69 2.37
N LEU A 22 4.64 2.73 1.12
CA LEU A 22 4.64 1.58 0.23
C LEU A 22 6.09 1.21 -0.05
N ALA A 23 6.49 -0.01 0.30
CA ALA A 23 7.88 -0.45 0.20
C ALA A 23 7.99 -1.77 -0.56
N GLY A 24 9.05 -1.89 -1.36
CA GLY A 24 9.30 -3.09 -2.15
C GLY A 24 10.59 -2.98 -2.93
N VAL A 25 10.79 -3.92 -3.83
CA VAL A 25 11.93 -3.98 -4.72
C VAL A 25 11.53 -3.52 -6.13
N GLY A 26 12.46 -2.92 -6.84
CA GLY A 26 12.23 -2.47 -8.22
C GLY A 26 11.71 -3.59 -9.12
N GLY A 27 10.53 -3.37 -9.70
CA GLY A 27 9.79 -4.34 -10.51
C GLY A 27 8.55 -4.94 -9.85
N GLN A 28 8.36 -4.79 -8.53
CA GLN A 28 7.18 -5.27 -7.80
C GLN A 28 5.95 -4.36 -7.90
N GLY A 29 6.04 -3.26 -8.65
CA GLY A 29 4.90 -2.37 -8.91
C GLY A 29 4.54 -1.44 -7.75
N VAL A 30 5.51 -1.05 -6.92
CA VAL A 30 5.33 -0.07 -5.83
C VAL A 30 4.72 1.23 -6.36
N LEU A 31 5.24 1.76 -7.47
CA LEU A 31 4.77 3.00 -8.10
C LEU A 31 3.32 2.89 -8.59
N PHE A 32 2.95 1.74 -9.18
CA PHE A 32 1.59 1.50 -9.61
C PHE A 32 0.63 1.44 -8.43
N ALA A 33 1.04 0.78 -7.34
CA ALA A 33 0.28 0.75 -6.08
C ALA A 33 0.10 2.16 -5.50
N THR A 34 1.18 2.97 -5.49
CA THR A 34 1.10 4.38 -5.05
C THR A 34 0.13 5.18 -5.91
N SER A 35 0.15 4.99 -7.24
CA SER A 35 -0.79 5.64 -8.15
C SER A 35 -2.25 5.24 -7.86
N ILE A 36 -2.52 3.98 -7.53
CA ILE A 36 -3.88 3.52 -7.17
C ILE A 36 -4.40 4.31 -5.96
N PHE A 37 -3.65 4.38 -4.87
CA PHE A 37 -4.08 5.11 -3.67
C PHE A 37 -4.19 6.62 -3.90
N SER A 38 -3.23 7.21 -4.61
CA SER A 38 -3.24 8.64 -4.96
C SER A 38 -4.45 9.02 -5.79
N GLU A 39 -4.69 8.28 -6.87
CA GLU A 39 -5.80 8.51 -7.80
C GLU A 39 -7.17 8.27 -7.13
N THR A 40 -7.25 7.32 -6.20
CA THR A 40 -8.45 7.09 -5.41
C THR A 40 -8.72 8.26 -4.47
N ALA A 41 -7.71 8.72 -3.73
CA ALA A 41 -7.86 9.84 -2.82
C ALA A 41 -8.24 11.14 -3.56
N LEU A 42 -7.62 11.40 -4.72
CA LEU A 42 -7.97 12.53 -5.58
C LEU A 42 -9.41 12.44 -6.11
N ALA A 43 -9.86 11.25 -6.51
CA ALA A 43 -11.23 11.02 -6.98
C ALA A 43 -12.27 11.23 -5.87
N LEU A 44 -11.88 10.98 -4.61
CA LEU A 44 -12.69 11.26 -3.42
C LEU A 44 -12.61 12.73 -2.95
N GLY A 45 -11.86 13.58 -3.65
CA GLY A 45 -11.76 15.02 -3.38
C GLY A 45 -10.74 15.39 -2.31
N HIS A 46 -9.81 14.49 -1.96
CA HIS A 46 -8.75 14.76 -0.99
C HIS A 46 -7.47 15.29 -1.67
N ASP A 47 -6.76 16.19 -0.99
CA ASP A 47 -5.42 16.59 -1.37
C ASP A 47 -4.43 15.45 -1.17
N VAL A 48 -3.46 15.32 -2.08
CA VAL A 48 -2.46 14.26 -2.05
C VAL A 48 -1.08 14.84 -2.30
N VAL A 49 -0.11 14.45 -1.49
CA VAL A 49 1.31 14.74 -1.71
C VAL A 49 2.14 13.48 -1.52
N GLY A 50 3.01 13.18 -2.47
CA GLY A 50 3.83 11.98 -2.47
C GLY A 50 5.26 12.23 -2.88
N SER A 51 6.16 11.35 -2.45
CA SER A 51 7.57 11.30 -2.85
C SER A 51 8.04 9.86 -2.91
N GLU A 52 8.91 9.58 -3.84
CA GLU A 52 9.50 8.28 -4.06
C GLU A 52 11.01 8.34 -3.88
N THR A 53 11.54 7.35 -3.19
CA THR A 53 12.97 7.15 -3.03
C THR A 53 13.36 5.83 -3.67
N HIS A 54 14.27 5.89 -4.62
CA HIS A 54 14.81 4.71 -5.29
C HIS A 54 16.23 4.46 -4.81
N GLY A 55 16.56 3.22 -4.47
CA GLY A 55 17.93 2.80 -4.26
C GLY A 55 18.75 2.96 -5.55
N MET A 56 20.09 2.99 -5.42
CA MET A 56 21.02 3.24 -6.54
C MET A 56 20.96 2.21 -7.68
N SER A 57 20.28 1.09 -7.50
CA SER A 57 20.10 0.05 -8.52
C SER A 57 18.77 0.24 -9.26
N GLN A 58 18.82 0.39 -10.58
CA GLN A 58 17.62 0.53 -11.43
C GLN A 58 16.76 -0.75 -11.50
N ARG A 59 17.30 -1.92 -11.13
CA ARG A 59 16.59 -3.20 -11.03
C ARG A 59 17.00 -3.90 -9.74
N GLY A 60 16.02 -4.34 -8.95
CA GLY A 60 16.27 -5.06 -7.70
C GLY A 60 16.70 -4.16 -6.53
N GLY A 61 16.73 -2.83 -6.67
CA GLY A 61 16.96 -1.90 -5.58
C GLY A 61 15.69 -1.63 -4.77
N SER A 62 15.86 -1.24 -3.50
CA SER A 62 14.77 -0.81 -2.62
C SER A 62 14.03 0.38 -3.23
N VAL A 63 12.71 0.34 -3.19
CA VAL A 63 11.81 1.42 -3.59
C VAL A 63 10.89 1.72 -2.42
N ILE A 64 10.90 2.96 -1.95
CA ILE A 64 10.02 3.42 -0.89
C ILE A 64 9.22 4.62 -1.42
N SER A 65 7.90 4.51 -1.37
CA SER A 65 6.99 5.59 -1.67
C SER A 65 6.34 6.09 -0.39
N HIS A 66 6.39 7.40 -0.19
CA HIS A 66 5.69 8.11 0.86
C HIS A 66 4.48 8.80 0.25
N LEU A 67 3.32 8.54 0.79
CA LEU A 67 2.07 9.13 0.35
C LEU A 67 1.32 9.70 1.54
N LYS A 68 0.98 10.99 1.47
CA LYS A 68 0.14 11.66 2.47
C LYS A 68 -1.12 12.16 1.79
N ILE A 69 -2.25 11.88 2.44
CA ILE A 69 -3.59 12.26 2.01
C ILE A 69 -4.15 13.20 3.05
N GLY A 70 -4.65 14.35 2.61
CA GLY A 70 -5.06 15.44 3.47
C GLY A 70 -4.20 16.70 3.29
N ALA A 71 -4.35 17.68 4.18
CA ALA A 71 -3.71 18.99 4.08
C ALA A 71 -2.22 18.97 4.50
N TYR A 72 -1.37 18.38 3.67
CA TYR A 72 0.07 18.29 3.92
C TYR A 72 0.89 19.10 2.92
N GLU A 73 1.91 19.81 3.40
CA GLU A 73 2.85 20.57 2.56
C GLU A 73 4.08 19.75 2.14
N SER A 74 4.47 18.76 2.95
CA SER A 74 5.67 17.94 2.73
C SER A 74 5.32 16.48 2.49
N PRO A 75 5.88 15.83 1.45
CA PRO A 75 5.56 14.44 1.12
C PRO A 75 6.17 13.41 2.08
N MET A 76 7.32 13.72 2.69
CA MET A 76 8.06 12.74 3.49
C MET A 76 7.32 12.39 4.78
N VAL A 77 7.03 11.10 4.97
CA VAL A 77 6.54 10.56 6.24
C VAL A 77 7.74 10.42 7.18
N ARG A 78 7.65 11.00 8.37
CA ARG A 78 8.69 10.87 9.39
C ARG A 78 8.58 9.51 10.09
N HIS A 79 9.68 9.03 10.64
CA HIS A 79 9.68 7.84 11.49
C HIS A 79 8.65 7.99 12.63
N GLY A 80 7.93 6.94 12.94
CA GLY A 80 6.93 6.90 14.00
C GLY A 80 5.63 7.67 13.71
N THR A 81 5.39 8.10 12.44
CA THR A 81 4.18 8.88 12.11
C THR A 81 3.31 8.29 11.01
N GLY A 82 3.75 7.23 10.34
CA GLY A 82 3.00 6.56 9.28
C GLY A 82 1.83 5.74 9.83
N ASP A 83 0.70 5.80 9.17
CA ASP A 83 -0.50 5.07 9.57
C ASP A 83 -0.51 3.66 9.01
N VAL A 84 -0.09 3.50 7.75
CA VAL A 84 -0.10 2.23 7.03
C VAL A 84 1.24 1.98 6.35
N LEU A 85 1.76 0.77 6.48
CA LEU A 85 2.86 0.23 5.69
C LEU A 85 2.34 -0.94 4.85
N LEU A 86 2.46 -0.80 3.52
CA LEU A 86 2.31 -1.90 2.58
C LEU A 86 3.68 -2.31 2.06
N ALA A 87 4.15 -3.48 2.45
CA ALA A 87 5.42 -4.01 2.00
C ALA A 87 5.21 -5.15 1.00
N PHE A 88 5.58 -4.90 -0.25
CA PHE A 88 5.52 -5.89 -1.35
C PHE A 88 6.67 -6.90 -1.28
N ASP A 89 7.65 -6.61 -0.44
CA ASP A 89 8.79 -7.47 -0.11
C ASP A 89 8.98 -7.52 1.40
N TRP A 90 9.16 -8.73 1.95
CA TRP A 90 9.28 -8.90 3.39
C TRP A 90 10.58 -8.30 3.98
N GLN A 91 11.67 -8.23 3.20
CA GLN A 91 12.92 -7.60 3.67
C GLN A 91 12.74 -6.08 3.76
N GLU A 92 11.99 -5.51 2.83
CA GLU A 92 11.65 -4.08 2.86
C GLU A 92 10.72 -3.74 4.02
N ALA A 93 9.86 -4.69 4.46
CA ALA A 93 9.08 -4.50 5.69
C ALA A 93 9.98 -4.25 6.90
N TYR A 94 11.01 -5.08 7.11
CA TYR A 94 11.97 -4.89 8.22
C TYR A 94 12.65 -3.52 8.17
N ARG A 95 13.01 -3.04 6.98
CA ARG A 95 13.71 -1.75 6.81
C ARG A 95 12.80 -0.54 7.05
N THR A 96 11.50 -0.70 6.85
CA THR A 96 10.54 0.41 6.85
C THR A 96 9.59 0.43 8.03
N LEU A 97 9.59 -0.60 8.89
CA LEU A 97 8.77 -0.64 10.11
C LEU A 97 8.90 0.61 11.00
N ALA A 98 10.09 1.21 11.05
CA ALA A 98 10.34 2.40 11.85
C ALA A 98 9.52 3.64 11.43
N PHE A 99 8.93 3.64 10.23
CA PHE A 99 8.04 4.71 9.80
C PHE A 99 6.67 4.66 10.48
N LEU A 100 6.21 3.46 10.90
CA LEU A 100 4.90 3.30 11.49
C LEU A 100 4.79 3.96 12.86
N ARG A 101 3.66 4.61 13.08
CA ARG A 101 3.28 5.09 14.42
C ARG A 101 2.83 3.93 15.32
N ARG A 102 2.73 4.20 16.60
CA ARG A 102 2.03 3.30 17.54
C ARG A 102 0.58 3.11 17.09
N GLY A 103 0.10 1.88 17.12
CA GLY A 103 -1.23 1.52 16.63
C GLY A 103 -1.38 1.61 15.11
N GLY A 104 -0.29 1.67 14.34
CA GLY A 104 -0.34 1.63 12.88
C GLY A 104 -0.61 0.24 12.32
N LEU A 105 -0.85 0.17 11.02
CA LEU A 105 -1.09 -1.06 10.26
C LEU A 105 0.13 -1.43 9.41
N CYS A 106 0.56 -2.69 9.48
CA CYS A 106 1.58 -3.28 8.61
C CYS A 106 1.00 -4.46 7.84
N VAL A 107 0.99 -4.40 6.51
CA VAL A 107 0.60 -5.52 5.66
C VAL A 107 1.76 -5.89 4.76
N VAL A 108 2.17 -7.16 4.78
CA VAL A 108 3.40 -7.64 4.15
C VAL A 108 3.12 -8.80 3.22
N ASN A 109 3.67 -8.76 2.02
CA ASN A 109 3.80 -9.94 1.17
C ASN A 109 4.92 -10.83 1.72
N GLY A 110 4.56 -12.00 2.21
CA GLY A 110 5.52 -12.92 2.82
C GLY A 110 4.98 -14.33 2.98
N PRO A 111 5.81 -15.27 3.45
CA PRO A 111 5.51 -16.71 3.43
C PRO A 111 4.46 -17.15 4.47
N GLY A 112 3.77 -16.24 5.13
CA GLY A 112 2.73 -16.55 6.11
C GLY A 112 3.13 -16.24 7.55
N GLU A 113 2.28 -16.65 8.50
CA GLU A 113 2.49 -16.40 9.92
C GLU A 113 3.78 -17.05 10.43
N GLY A 114 4.47 -16.34 11.33
CA GLY A 114 5.70 -16.86 11.95
C GLY A 114 6.99 -16.40 11.31
N PHE A 115 6.94 -15.68 10.22
CA PHE A 115 8.14 -15.15 9.56
C PHE A 115 8.86 -14.05 10.37
N TRP A 116 8.12 -13.31 11.20
CA TRP A 116 8.72 -12.27 12.02
C TRP A 116 9.72 -12.84 13.05
N ASP A 117 10.91 -12.27 13.09
CA ASP A 117 11.87 -12.49 14.18
C ASP A 117 11.23 -12.20 15.55
N PRO A 118 11.58 -12.94 16.62
CA PRO A 118 11.03 -12.72 17.96
C PRO A 118 11.18 -11.28 18.48
N GLY A 119 12.31 -10.61 18.17
CA GLY A 119 12.55 -9.22 18.55
C GLY A 119 11.60 -8.27 17.85
N VAL A 120 11.33 -8.49 16.55
CA VAL A 120 10.37 -7.70 15.78
C VAL A 120 8.94 -7.96 16.25
N LYS A 121 8.58 -9.21 16.56
CA LYS A 121 7.27 -9.51 17.18
C LYS A 121 7.08 -8.74 18.48
N GLY A 122 8.10 -8.72 19.34
CA GLY A 122 8.09 -7.94 20.58
C GLY A 122 7.89 -6.44 20.31
N TYR A 123 8.58 -5.89 19.33
CA TYR A 123 8.42 -4.49 18.90
C TYR A 123 7.00 -4.19 18.41
N LEU A 124 6.44 -5.02 17.52
CA LEU A 124 5.09 -4.86 16.98
C LEU A 124 4.05 -4.86 18.11
N THR A 125 4.13 -5.84 19.00
CA THR A 125 3.25 -5.96 20.17
C THR A 125 3.37 -4.76 21.12
N ALA A 126 4.59 -4.36 21.48
CA ALA A 126 4.83 -3.25 22.39
C ALA A 126 4.36 -1.89 21.86
N ASN A 127 4.29 -1.75 20.53
CA ASN A 127 3.78 -0.56 19.87
C ASN A 127 2.32 -0.68 19.41
N GLY A 128 1.65 -1.81 19.67
CA GLY A 128 0.25 -2.05 19.25
C GLY A 128 0.06 -2.02 17.74
N ILE A 129 1.11 -2.34 16.96
CA ILE A 129 1.06 -2.35 15.50
C ILE A 129 0.32 -3.62 15.05
N ALA A 130 -0.77 -3.45 14.31
CA ALA A 130 -1.46 -4.55 13.65
C ALA A 130 -0.60 -5.02 12.46
N ALA A 131 -0.08 -6.25 12.52
CA ALA A 131 0.81 -6.77 11.48
C ALA A 131 0.22 -8.03 10.85
N HIS A 132 -0.02 -7.95 9.55
CA HIS A 132 -0.59 -9.02 8.74
C HIS A 132 0.41 -9.47 7.68
N VAL A 133 0.58 -10.78 7.56
CA VAL A 133 1.43 -11.39 6.53
C VAL A 133 0.54 -12.19 5.58
N TYR A 134 0.68 -11.92 4.30
CA TYR A 134 -0.14 -12.52 3.25
C TYR A 134 0.73 -13.02 2.09
N ALA A 135 0.53 -14.25 1.67
CA ALA A 135 1.27 -14.85 0.56
C ALA A 135 0.67 -14.40 -0.79
N ALA A 136 0.85 -13.12 -1.12
CA ALA A 136 0.29 -12.51 -2.32
C ALA A 136 0.89 -13.10 -3.60
N ASP A 137 2.16 -13.52 -3.57
CA ASP A 137 2.81 -14.20 -4.71
C ASP A 137 2.13 -15.52 -5.04
N ASP A 138 1.79 -16.34 -4.04
CA ASP A 138 1.10 -17.61 -4.24
C ASP A 138 -0.27 -17.41 -4.87
N VAL A 139 -1.00 -16.38 -4.41
CA VAL A 139 -2.30 -16.02 -4.98
C VAL A 139 -2.16 -15.57 -6.41
N ALA A 140 -1.20 -14.70 -6.70
CA ALA A 140 -0.94 -14.23 -8.06
C ALA A 140 -0.52 -15.38 -9.01
N MET A 141 0.28 -16.32 -8.52
CA MET A 141 0.64 -17.52 -9.26
C MET A 141 -0.56 -18.41 -9.52
N SER A 142 -1.43 -18.63 -8.53
CA SER A 142 -2.62 -19.48 -8.67
C SER A 142 -3.62 -18.98 -9.72
N ILE A 143 -3.63 -17.68 -9.99
CA ILE A 143 -4.48 -17.07 -11.03
C ILE A 143 -3.76 -16.90 -12.38
N GLY A 144 -2.51 -17.36 -12.49
CA GLY A 144 -1.70 -17.29 -13.71
C GLY A 144 -1.10 -15.90 -13.98
N SER A 145 -1.02 -15.02 -12.99
CA SER A 145 -0.48 -13.67 -13.15
C SER A 145 0.48 -13.26 -12.02
N PRO A 146 1.70 -13.79 -12.00
CA PRO A 146 2.69 -13.49 -10.95
C PRO A 146 2.98 -11.99 -10.80
N ARG A 147 2.83 -11.22 -11.89
CA ARG A 147 3.05 -9.76 -11.87
C ARG A 147 1.97 -8.98 -11.15
N SER A 148 0.85 -9.60 -10.79
CA SER A 148 -0.28 -8.95 -10.10
C SER A 148 -0.28 -9.22 -8.60
N ALA A 149 0.83 -9.70 -8.02
CA ALA A 149 0.96 -9.93 -6.58
C ALA A 149 0.73 -8.65 -5.75
N ASN A 150 1.18 -7.51 -6.25
CA ASN A 150 0.90 -6.21 -5.63
C ASN A 150 -0.60 -5.93 -5.49
N LEU A 151 -1.40 -6.26 -6.50
CA LEU A 151 -2.85 -6.07 -6.46
C LEU A 151 -3.53 -7.07 -5.50
N ALA A 152 -3.05 -8.31 -5.45
CA ALA A 152 -3.52 -9.29 -4.47
C ALA A 152 -3.23 -8.80 -3.03
N LEU A 153 -2.05 -8.23 -2.78
CA LEU A 153 -1.71 -7.64 -1.47
C LEU A 153 -2.60 -6.44 -1.13
N ILE A 154 -2.84 -5.54 -2.08
CA ILE A 154 -3.75 -4.39 -1.89
C ILE A 154 -5.17 -4.90 -1.57
N GLY A 155 -5.67 -5.88 -2.33
CA GLY A 155 -6.97 -6.48 -2.06
C GLY A 155 -7.07 -7.05 -0.65
N TYR A 156 -6.07 -7.79 -0.21
CA TYR A 156 -5.99 -8.30 1.16
C TYR A 156 -5.97 -7.18 2.20
N ALA A 157 -5.14 -6.16 1.99
CA ALA A 157 -5.06 -5.01 2.90
C ALA A 157 -6.41 -4.33 3.11
N LEU A 158 -7.23 -4.22 2.05
CA LEU A 158 -8.58 -3.64 2.15
C LEU A 158 -9.60 -4.54 2.86
N SER A 159 -9.27 -5.80 3.14
CA SER A 159 -10.09 -6.66 4.00
C SER A 159 -9.81 -6.45 5.49
N VAL A 160 -8.74 -5.72 5.83
CA VAL A 160 -8.34 -5.39 7.20
C VAL A 160 -9.07 -4.12 7.63
N PRO A 161 -9.73 -4.12 8.81
CA PRO A 161 -10.58 -2.99 9.25
C PRO A 161 -9.84 -1.66 9.40
N GLU A 162 -8.54 -1.69 9.70
CA GLU A 162 -7.70 -0.51 9.91
C GLU A 162 -7.32 0.21 8.60
N MET A 163 -7.60 -0.40 7.45
CA MET A 163 -7.28 0.22 6.16
C MET A 163 -8.26 1.37 5.86
N PRO A 164 -7.76 2.61 5.60
CA PRO A 164 -8.60 3.80 5.53
C PRO A 164 -9.29 4.00 4.16
N PHE A 165 -9.39 2.95 3.34
CA PHE A 165 -10.03 3.01 2.01
C PHE A 165 -11.11 1.94 1.87
N ALA A 166 -12.19 2.28 1.17
CA ALA A 166 -13.18 1.31 0.80
C ALA A 166 -12.74 0.48 -0.42
N HIS A 167 -13.05 -0.83 -0.39
CA HIS A 167 -12.74 -1.75 -1.49
C HIS A 167 -13.31 -1.27 -2.84
N ALA A 168 -14.55 -0.74 -2.84
CA ALA A 168 -15.22 -0.30 -4.06
C ALA A 168 -14.48 0.86 -4.75
N ASP A 169 -13.95 1.81 -3.98
CA ASP A 169 -13.26 3.00 -4.51
C ASP A 169 -11.92 2.63 -5.14
N ILE A 170 -11.15 1.79 -4.44
CA ILE A 170 -9.88 1.27 -4.97
C ILE A 170 -10.12 0.42 -6.22
N ARG A 171 -11.16 -0.44 -6.20
CA ARG A 171 -11.51 -1.27 -7.35
C ARG A 171 -11.88 -0.45 -8.58
N ALA A 172 -12.68 0.60 -8.40
CA ALA A 172 -13.05 1.52 -9.48
C ALA A 172 -11.83 2.25 -10.04
N THR A 173 -10.90 2.65 -9.18
CA THR A 173 -9.64 3.27 -9.61
C THR A 173 -8.78 2.30 -10.42
N ILE A 174 -8.59 1.06 -9.95
CA ILE A 174 -7.84 0.03 -10.70
C ILE A 174 -8.45 -0.16 -12.08
N GLU A 175 -9.78 -0.26 -12.18
CA GLU A 175 -10.48 -0.41 -13.45
C GLU A 175 -10.23 0.78 -14.40
N ARG A 176 -10.23 1.99 -13.87
CA ARG A 176 -10.04 3.24 -14.62
C ARG A 176 -8.59 3.40 -15.12
N ILE A 177 -7.59 3.19 -14.28
CA ILE A 177 -6.19 3.50 -14.62
C ILE A 177 -5.45 2.34 -15.28
N THR A 178 -5.98 1.11 -15.20
CA THR A 178 -5.33 -0.05 -15.82
C THR A 178 -5.60 -0.11 -17.32
N PRO A 179 -4.57 -0.26 -18.17
CA PRO A 179 -4.75 -0.50 -19.59
C PRO A 179 -5.66 -1.71 -19.85
N SER A 180 -6.55 -1.62 -20.87
CA SER A 180 -7.59 -2.62 -21.15
C SER A 180 -7.07 -4.07 -21.19
N LYS A 181 -5.90 -4.29 -21.78
CA LYS A 181 -5.27 -5.61 -21.92
C LYS A 181 -4.90 -6.28 -20.57
N PHE A 182 -4.77 -5.52 -19.49
CA PHE A 182 -4.40 -6.05 -18.17
C PHE A 182 -5.54 -5.91 -17.15
N ARG A 183 -6.63 -5.22 -17.50
CA ARG A 183 -7.70 -4.87 -16.56
C ARG A 183 -8.33 -6.08 -15.91
N GLU A 184 -8.72 -7.05 -16.70
CA GLU A 184 -9.38 -8.26 -16.20
C GLU A 184 -8.51 -9.03 -15.21
N VAL A 185 -7.26 -9.30 -15.57
CA VAL A 185 -6.34 -10.05 -14.70
C VAL A 185 -5.97 -9.27 -13.45
N ASN A 186 -5.83 -7.96 -13.54
CA ASN A 186 -5.55 -7.09 -12.39
C ASN A 186 -6.72 -7.06 -11.40
N LEU A 187 -7.95 -6.91 -11.89
CA LEU A 187 -9.15 -6.98 -11.04
C LEU A 187 -9.33 -8.37 -10.42
N LYS A 188 -9.04 -9.44 -11.17
CA LYS A 188 -9.09 -10.80 -10.65
C LYS A 188 -8.10 -11.01 -9.49
N ALA A 189 -6.87 -10.49 -9.61
CA ALA A 189 -5.87 -10.57 -8.55
C ALA A 189 -6.29 -9.77 -7.30
N PHE A 190 -6.76 -8.55 -7.50
CA PHE A 190 -7.26 -7.69 -6.45
C PHE A 190 -8.44 -8.31 -5.70
N ASP A 191 -9.46 -8.78 -6.43
CA ASP A 191 -10.63 -9.43 -5.84
C ASP A 191 -10.28 -10.75 -5.13
N ALA A 192 -9.28 -11.51 -5.63
CA ALA A 192 -8.81 -12.73 -4.98
C ALA A 192 -8.14 -12.45 -3.63
N GLY A 193 -7.35 -11.37 -3.53
CA GLY A 193 -6.78 -10.91 -2.27
C GLY A 193 -7.84 -10.56 -1.23
N TYR A 194 -8.85 -9.81 -1.64
CA TYR A 194 -9.92 -9.36 -0.75
C TYR A 194 -10.80 -10.48 -0.18
N ARG A 195 -11.08 -11.53 -0.97
CA ARG A 195 -12.01 -12.62 -0.58
C ARG A 195 -11.45 -13.59 0.45
N ARG A 196 -10.13 -13.64 0.66
CA ARG A 196 -9.50 -14.71 1.46
C ARG A 196 -9.64 -14.55 2.98
N GLN A 197 -10.25 -13.45 3.47
CA GLN A 197 -10.57 -13.24 4.90
C GLN A 197 -12.07 -13.40 5.24
N ARG A 198 -12.90 -13.71 4.25
CA ARG A 198 -14.30 -14.06 4.49
C ARG A 198 -14.46 -15.58 4.42
#